data_ba64c710df09547d1eb1bff352bf388b
#
_entry.id   ba64c710df09547d1eb1bff352bf388b
#
_cell.length_a   1.000
_cell.length_b   1.000
_cell.length_c   1.000
_cell.angle_alpha   90.00
_cell.angle_beta   90.00
_cell.angle_gamma   90.00
#
_symmetry.space_group_name_H-M   'P 1'
#
loop_
_entity.id
_entity.type
_entity.pdbx_description
1 polymer ?
#
loop_
_entity_poly.entity_id
_entity_poly.type
_entity_poly.pdbx_seq_one_letter_code
_entity_poly.pdbx_strand_id
1 'polypeptide(L)'
;MIDDAVAEVIIKLVSNPKFASMIQEKINMKVDTSAIENEIDNYQKELRKSHSTKFKLIEEIDNLDVDDKHYRRRKTDLDDRLYRMYDKIEELEGQLIEAKAKKETIEAEKLTGDIYIRF
;
A
#
# COMPACT_ATOMS: atom_id res chain seq x y z
N MET A 1 -46.39 -25.16 -11.06
CA MET A 1 -45.60 -26.16 -10.31
C MET A 1 -44.13 -25.98 -10.49
N ILE A 2 -43.66 -25.68 -11.67
CA ILE A 2 -42.22 -25.36 -11.90
C ILE A 2 -41.81 -24.07 -11.16
N ASP A 3 -42.71 -23.09 -11.07
CA ASP A 3 -42.45 -21.81 -10.43
C ASP A 3 -42.27 -21.93 -8.90
N ASP A 4 -42.96 -22.84 -8.24
CA ASP A 4 -42.82 -23.09 -6.80
C ASP A 4 -41.45 -23.70 -6.46
N ALA A 5 -40.95 -24.61 -7.29
CA ALA A 5 -39.63 -25.20 -7.14
C ALA A 5 -38.51 -24.17 -7.33
N VAL A 6 -38.68 -23.26 -8.31
CA VAL A 6 -37.72 -22.16 -8.55
C VAL A 6 -37.74 -21.18 -7.40
N ALA A 7 -38.92 -20.81 -6.85
CA ALA A 7 -39.06 -19.95 -5.72
C ALA A 7 -38.42 -20.53 -4.44
N GLU A 8 -38.55 -21.84 -4.19
CA GLU A 8 -37.87 -22.54 -3.09
C GLU A 8 -36.36 -22.51 -3.22
N VAL A 9 -35.83 -22.71 -4.42
CA VAL A 9 -34.39 -22.67 -4.67
C VAL A 9 -33.85 -21.27 -4.42
N ILE A 10 -34.52 -20.20 -4.83
CA ILE A 10 -34.15 -18.82 -4.58
C ILE A 10 -34.18 -18.51 -3.08
N ILE A 11 -35.21 -18.92 -2.36
CA ILE A 11 -35.34 -18.72 -0.92
C ILE A 11 -34.22 -19.47 -0.17
N LYS A 12 -33.89 -20.68 -0.56
CA LYS A 12 -32.77 -21.45 0.02
C LYS A 12 -31.43 -20.80 -0.24
N LEU A 13 -31.20 -20.24 -1.41
CA LEU A 13 -29.99 -19.50 -1.75
C LEU A 13 -29.83 -18.24 -0.88
N VAL A 14 -30.89 -17.44 -0.73
CA VAL A 14 -30.90 -16.22 0.08
C VAL A 14 -30.78 -16.52 1.57
N SER A 15 -31.36 -17.64 2.03
CA SER A 15 -31.31 -18.08 3.44
C SER A 15 -30.04 -18.86 3.79
N ASN A 16 -29.18 -19.17 2.83
CA ASN A 16 -27.99 -19.97 3.04
C ASN A 16 -26.93 -19.16 3.80
N PRO A 17 -26.42 -19.66 4.98
CA PRO A 17 -25.36 -18.99 5.73
C PRO A 17 -24.10 -18.71 4.93
N LYS A 18 -23.77 -19.55 3.94
CA LYS A 18 -22.65 -19.34 3.04
C LYS A 18 -22.82 -18.10 2.16
N PHE A 19 -24.03 -17.82 1.71
CA PHE A 19 -24.31 -16.62 0.93
C PHE A 19 -24.13 -15.34 1.74
N ALA A 20 -24.63 -15.32 2.98
CA ALA A 20 -24.43 -14.21 3.91
C ALA A 20 -22.95 -14.00 4.24
N SER A 21 -22.19 -15.09 4.42
CA SER A 21 -20.75 -15.05 4.65
C SER A 21 -20.00 -14.47 3.44
N MET A 22 -20.38 -14.82 2.22
CA MET A 22 -19.78 -14.29 0.99
C MET A 22 -20.03 -12.78 0.84
N ILE A 23 -21.21 -12.30 1.18
CA ILE A 23 -21.53 -10.87 1.17
C ILE A 23 -20.69 -10.13 2.23
N GLN A 24 -20.54 -10.71 3.41
CA GLN A 24 -19.71 -10.16 4.49
C GLN A 24 -18.25 -10.08 4.09
N GLU A 25 -17.71 -11.11 3.44
CA GLU A 25 -16.35 -11.10 2.91
C GLU A 25 -16.15 -10.00 1.85
N LYS A 26 -17.11 -9.78 0.97
CA LYS A 26 -17.05 -8.68 -0.01
C LYS A 26 -17.01 -7.31 0.64
N ILE A 27 -17.80 -7.09 1.69
CA ILE A 27 -17.80 -5.83 2.45
C ILE A 27 -16.44 -5.65 3.13
N ASN A 28 -15.90 -6.70 3.73
CA ASN A 28 -14.58 -6.69 4.35
C ASN A 28 -13.46 -6.43 3.33
N MET A 29 -13.53 -7.02 2.14
CA MET A 29 -12.59 -6.75 1.04
C MET A 29 -12.59 -5.29 0.61
N LYS A 30 -13.74 -4.62 0.54
CA LYS A 30 -13.82 -3.18 0.24
C LYS A 30 -13.14 -2.34 1.31
N VAL A 31 -13.34 -2.70 2.59
CA VAL A 31 -12.71 -2.03 3.73
C VAL A 31 -11.20 -2.25 3.68
N ASP A 32 -10.74 -3.48 3.40
CA ASP A 32 -9.33 -3.83 3.28
C ASP A 32 -8.65 -3.08 2.12
N THR A 33 -9.32 -2.95 0.98
CA THR A 33 -8.82 -2.17 -0.17
C THR A 33 -8.65 -0.70 0.19
N SER A 34 -9.59 -0.12 0.93
CA SER A 34 -9.50 1.26 1.40
C SER A 34 -8.33 1.47 2.35
N ALA A 35 -8.09 0.53 3.27
CA ALA A 35 -6.95 0.56 4.18
C ALA A 35 -5.62 0.47 3.43
N ILE A 36 -5.52 -0.40 2.43
CA ILE A 36 -4.33 -0.54 1.59
C ILE A 36 -4.08 0.71 0.75
N GLU A 37 -5.13 1.32 0.21
CA GLU A 37 -5.02 2.58 -0.54
C GLU A 37 -4.48 3.71 0.34
N ASN A 38 -4.94 3.81 1.59
CA ASN A 38 -4.42 4.76 2.56
C ASN A 38 -2.95 4.49 2.91
N GLU A 39 -2.59 3.23 3.05
CA GLU A 39 -1.21 2.79 3.31
C GLU A 39 -0.28 3.18 2.16
N ILE A 40 -0.70 2.93 0.92
CA ILE A 40 0.02 3.34 -0.30
C ILE A 40 0.21 4.86 -0.33
N ASP A 41 -0.83 5.63 -0.04
CA ASP A 41 -0.76 7.09 -0.01
C ASP A 41 0.22 7.59 1.06
N ASN A 42 0.22 6.98 2.24
CA ASN A 42 1.17 7.28 3.31
C ASN A 42 2.61 6.99 2.91
N TYR A 43 2.88 5.85 2.27
CA TYR A 43 4.22 5.52 1.76
C TYR A 43 4.68 6.51 0.69
N GLN A 44 3.80 6.92 -0.20
CA GLN A 44 4.12 7.93 -1.22
C GLN A 44 4.44 9.29 -0.60
N LYS A 45 3.72 9.71 0.44
CA LYS A 45 4.00 10.94 1.18
C LYS A 45 5.35 10.87 1.89
N GLU A 46 5.63 9.77 2.58
CA GLU A 46 6.90 9.56 3.25
C GLU A 46 8.09 9.53 2.27
N LEU A 47 7.90 8.92 1.09
CA LEU A 47 8.89 8.94 0.02
C LEU A 47 9.19 10.36 -0.45
N ARG A 48 8.18 11.17 -0.69
CA ARG A 48 8.36 12.58 -1.09
C ARG A 48 9.12 13.37 -0.04
N LYS A 49 8.79 13.21 1.25
CA LYS A 49 9.52 13.83 2.35
C LYS A 49 10.96 13.36 2.41
N SER A 50 11.20 12.06 2.24
CA SER A 50 12.54 11.48 2.27
C SER A 50 13.40 11.96 1.12
N HIS A 51 12.84 12.06 -0.09
CA HIS A 51 13.54 12.65 -1.23
C HIS A 51 13.85 14.14 -1.00
N SER A 52 12.92 14.90 -0.45
CA SER A 52 13.16 16.31 -0.11
C SER A 52 14.29 16.46 0.89
N THR A 53 14.32 15.65 1.94
CA THR A 53 15.39 15.63 2.94
C THR A 53 16.73 15.23 2.31
N LYS A 54 16.72 14.23 1.43
CA LYS A 54 17.91 13.80 0.68
C LYS A 54 18.51 14.96 -0.13
N PHE A 55 17.70 15.68 -0.88
CA PHE A 55 18.16 16.83 -1.67
C PHE A 55 18.71 17.95 -0.80
N LYS A 56 18.08 18.22 0.34
CA LYS A 56 18.60 19.21 1.31
C LYS A 56 19.96 18.80 1.87
N LEU A 57 20.14 17.53 2.18
CA LEU A 57 21.43 17.01 2.68
C LEU A 57 22.52 17.12 1.61
N ILE A 58 22.22 16.78 0.37
CA ILE A 58 23.15 16.95 -0.76
C ILE A 58 23.53 18.41 -0.93
N GLU A 59 22.57 19.32 -0.85
CA GLU A 59 22.80 20.77 -0.96
C GLU A 59 23.68 21.27 0.20
N GLU A 60 23.43 20.82 1.42
CA GLU A 60 24.26 21.16 2.59
C GLU A 60 25.70 20.67 2.42
N ILE A 61 25.90 19.46 1.90
CA ILE A 61 27.24 18.91 1.61
C ILE A 61 27.95 19.75 0.55
N ASP A 62 27.25 20.12 -0.53
CA ASP A 62 27.79 20.93 -1.61
C ASP A 62 28.17 22.33 -1.15
N ASN A 63 27.47 22.87 -0.16
CA ASN A 63 27.72 24.20 0.41
C ASN A 63 28.73 24.21 1.56
N LEU A 64 29.28 23.05 1.94
CA LEU A 64 30.31 23.01 2.97
C LEU A 64 31.56 23.76 2.53
N ASP A 65 32.11 24.57 3.44
CA ASP A 65 33.38 25.28 3.24
C ASP A 65 34.56 24.31 3.44
N VAL A 66 35.29 24.03 2.37
CA VAL A 66 36.44 23.13 2.37
C VAL A 66 37.55 23.61 3.28
N ASP A 67 37.63 24.93 3.51
CA ASP A 67 38.64 25.55 4.35
C ASP A 67 38.23 25.61 5.83
N ASP A 68 36.99 25.19 6.16
CA ASP A 68 36.54 25.12 7.55
C ASP A 68 37.36 24.09 8.33
N LYS A 69 37.77 24.45 9.54
CA LYS A 69 38.48 23.58 10.49
C LYS A 69 37.76 22.26 10.74
N HIS A 70 36.43 22.27 10.71
CA HIS A 70 35.57 21.12 10.98
C HIS A 70 34.96 20.50 9.73
N TYR A 71 35.46 20.83 8.55
CA TYR A 71 34.91 20.36 7.26
C TYR A 71 34.77 18.82 7.20
N ARG A 72 35.81 18.08 7.53
CA ARG A 72 35.80 16.62 7.49
C ARG A 72 34.76 16.02 8.41
N ARG A 73 34.63 16.56 9.62
CA ARG A 73 33.67 16.10 10.62
C ARG A 73 32.24 16.38 10.20
N ARG A 74 31.98 17.57 9.69
CA ARG A 74 30.66 17.96 9.17
C ARG A 74 30.29 17.13 7.95
N LYS A 75 31.22 16.92 7.04
CA LYS A 75 31.00 16.11 5.85
C LYS A 75 30.67 14.66 6.21
N THR A 76 31.42 14.07 7.14
CA THR A 76 31.17 12.71 7.62
C THR A 76 29.78 12.57 8.23
N ASP A 77 29.37 13.52 9.09
CA ASP A 77 28.05 13.52 9.71
C ASP A 77 26.93 13.66 8.69
N LEU A 78 27.08 14.52 7.70
CA LEU A 78 26.11 14.71 6.62
C LEU A 78 26.06 13.51 5.68
N ASP A 79 27.21 12.92 5.35
CA ASP A 79 27.27 11.69 4.56
C ASP A 79 26.57 10.54 5.25
N ASP A 80 26.76 10.35 6.57
CA ASP A 80 26.08 9.33 7.35
C ASP A 80 24.55 9.52 7.33
N ARG A 81 24.09 10.75 7.47
CA ARG A 81 22.66 11.07 7.37
C ARG A 81 22.11 10.81 5.98
N LEU A 82 22.90 11.14 4.95
CA LEU A 82 22.51 10.88 3.56
C LEU A 82 22.39 9.39 3.27
N TYR A 83 23.33 8.56 3.72
CA TYR A 83 23.27 7.11 3.57
C TYR A 83 22.07 6.51 4.31
N ARG A 84 21.75 6.98 5.51
CA ARG A 84 20.55 6.56 6.21
C ARG A 84 19.27 6.92 5.45
N MET A 85 19.30 8.05 4.76
CA MET A 85 18.17 8.47 3.93
C MET A 85 18.02 7.60 2.69
N TYR A 86 19.10 7.19 2.05
CA TYR A 86 19.08 6.22 0.95
C TYR A 86 18.49 4.89 1.39
N ASP A 87 18.90 4.37 2.53
CA ASP A 87 18.37 3.12 3.10
C ASP A 87 16.88 3.24 3.38
N LYS A 88 16.46 4.36 3.97
CA LYS A 88 15.04 4.63 4.25
C LYS A 88 14.21 4.70 2.97
N ILE A 89 14.70 5.36 1.94
CA ILE A 89 14.03 5.45 0.63
C ILE A 89 13.87 4.06 0.01
N GLU A 90 14.91 3.27 0.02
CA GLU A 90 14.90 1.90 -0.50
C GLU A 90 13.88 1.03 0.23
N GLU A 91 13.83 1.11 1.56
CA GLU A 91 12.85 0.41 2.39
C GLU A 91 11.42 0.85 2.07
N LEU A 92 11.17 2.15 1.97
CA LEU A 92 9.86 2.70 1.62
C LEU A 92 9.42 2.29 0.22
N GLU A 93 10.32 2.29 -0.76
CA GLU A 93 10.04 1.82 -2.11
C GLU A 93 9.66 0.34 -2.12
N GLY A 94 10.37 -0.50 -1.36
CA GLY A 94 10.03 -1.91 -1.20
C GLY A 94 8.66 -2.12 -0.57
N GLN A 95 8.35 -1.39 0.49
CA GLN A 95 7.04 -1.43 1.16
C GLN A 95 5.91 -0.96 0.24
N LEU A 96 6.17 0.06 -0.57
CA LEU A 96 5.20 0.56 -1.54
C LEU A 96 4.91 -0.47 -2.63
N ILE A 97 5.92 -1.15 -3.14
CA ILE A 97 5.77 -2.23 -4.13
C ILE A 97 4.94 -3.37 -3.55
N GLU A 98 5.22 -3.79 -2.33
CA GLU A 98 4.45 -4.83 -1.63
C GLU A 98 3.00 -4.43 -1.42
N ALA A 99 2.74 -3.20 -0.99
CA ALA A 99 1.39 -2.69 -0.78
C ALA A 99 0.59 -2.64 -2.09
N LYS A 100 1.20 -2.21 -3.18
CA LYS A 100 0.60 -2.21 -4.51
C LYS A 100 0.30 -3.62 -5.02
N ALA A 101 1.20 -4.57 -4.78
CA ALA A 101 1.00 -5.97 -5.12
C ALA A 101 -0.17 -6.58 -4.34
N LYS A 102 -0.29 -6.29 -3.04
CA LYS A 102 -1.43 -6.71 -2.22
C LYS A 102 -2.75 -6.14 -2.75
N LYS A 103 -2.75 -4.87 -3.12
CA LYS A 103 -3.94 -4.23 -3.71
C LYS A 103 -4.38 -4.93 -4.99
N GLU A 104 -3.45 -5.23 -5.90
CA GLU A 104 -3.73 -5.97 -7.12
C GLU A 104 -4.29 -7.36 -6.85
N THR A 105 -3.74 -8.08 -5.88
CA THR A 105 -4.22 -9.41 -5.47
C THR A 105 -5.66 -9.35 -4.95
N ILE A 106 -5.98 -8.37 -4.11
CA ILE A 106 -7.33 -8.17 -3.57
C ILE A 106 -8.32 -7.83 -4.70
N GLU A 107 -7.94 -6.97 -5.62
CA GLU A 107 -8.76 -6.61 -6.78
C GLU A 107 -9.01 -7.82 -7.70
N ALA A 108 -8.00 -8.66 -7.93
CA ALA A 108 -8.12 -9.89 -8.70
C ALA A 108 -9.05 -10.89 -8.03
N GLU A 109 -8.95 -11.09 -6.73
CA GLU A 109 -9.86 -11.95 -5.95
C GLU A 109 -11.30 -11.43 -5.98
N LYS A 110 -11.48 -10.13 -5.90
CA LYS A 110 -12.79 -9.48 -6.02
C LYS A 110 -13.41 -9.71 -7.39
N LEU A 111 -12.65 -9.58 -8.47
CA LEU A 111 -13.09 -9.89 -9.84
C LEU A 111 -13.48 -11.35 -9.99
N THR A 112 -12.69 -12.27 -9.47
CA THR A 112 -13.00 -13.71 -9.46
C THR A 112 -14.28 -13.99 -8.67
N GLY A 113 -14.48 -13.35 -7.53
CA GLY A 113 -15.71 -13.44 -6.74
C GLY A 113 -16.93 -12.93 -7.50
N ASP A 114 -16.83 -11.83 -8.22
CA ASP A 114 -17.90 -11.28 -9.04
C ASP A 114 -18.28 -12.19 -10.22
N ILE A 115 -17.30 -12.86 -10.82
CA ILE A 115 -17.55 -13.88 -11.86
C ILE A 115 -18.31 -15.06 -11.28
N TYR A 116 -17.95 -15.55 -10.11
CA TYR A 116 -18.64 -16.65 -9.43
C TYR A 116 -20.10 -16.34 -9.08
N ILE A 117 -20.40 -15.10 -8.77
CA ILE A 117 -21.77 -14.67 -8.43
C ILE A 117 -22.67 -14.55 -9.64
N ARG A 118 -22.12 -14.32 -10.83
CA ARG A 118 -22.88 -14.29 -12.09
C ARG A 118 -23.29 -15.67 -12.61
N PHE A 119 -22.72 -16.71 -12.10
CA PHE A 119 -23.07 -18.09 -12.33
C PHE A 119 -23.94 -18.67 -11.22
#